data_4575ff5de21b62dc158595ce144f72ad
#
_entry.id   4575ff5de21b62dc158595ce144f72ad
#
_cell.length_a   1.000
_cell.length_b   1.000
_cell.length_c   1.000
_cell.angle_alpha   90.00
_cell.angle_beta   90.00
_cell.angle_gamma   90.00
#
_symmetry.space_group_name_H-M   'P 1'
#
loop_
_entity.id
_entity.type
_entity.pdbx_description
1 polymer ?
#
loop_
_entity_poly.entity_id
_entity_poly.type
_entity_poly.pdbx_seq_one_letter_code
_entity_poly.pdbx_strand_id
1 'polypeptide(L)'
;MKITEGAFEATGHTSIICDFSPPRSGDPGIVKQAQIRADFISVAYNPGRAVRTNSPMLAAAIQRSGKDTVFTLATRDMNKLAVQSQLLGAQTLGLQNVIVVQGDPFGRLDRTRVASVNDYQPTGLITAIAQLNQGMDFKDGQLRSPTDFCIGASVDLDRGIEEEAQLAVRKVQAGAQFLITQPIFNPDYVARYRESYAYHAGKAGTLPIFFGLQILENNGVLFNSVPESVRLELEGGRSGVDIALELYQKFQEARLNNIYLIPPIKRGGTRNYDAAREFLSKIIRI
;
A
#
# COMPACT_ATOMS: atom_id res chain seq x y z
N MET A 1 -11.62 -10.13 5.59
CA MET A 1 -12.55 -9.02 5.30
C MET A 1 -11.99 -8.18 4.16
N LYS A 2 -12.84 -7.71 3.22
CA LYS A 2 -12.41 -6.76 2.18
C LYS A 2 -12.31 -5.35 2.75
N ILE A 3 -11.37 -4.57 2.22
CA ILE A 3 -11.20 -3.16 2.61
C ILE A 3 -12.49 -2.35 2.39
N THR A 4 -13.22 -2.65 1.31
CA THR A 4 -14.47 -1.95 0.98
C THR A 4 -15.69 -2.36 1.83
N GLU A 5 -15.62 -3.45 2.57
CA GLU A 5 -16.70 -3.92 3.47
C GLU A 5 -16.67 -3.17 4.81
N GLY A 6 -15.51 -2.68 5.20
CA GLY A 6 -15.39 -1.78 6.34
C GLY A 6 -15.66 -0.34 5.88
N ALA A 7 -16.92 0.07 5.79
CA ALA A 7 -17.29 1.46 5.43
C ALA A 7 -16.90 2.45 6.54
N PHE A 8 -15.63 2.63 6.74
CA PHE A 8 -15.06 3.34 7.87
C PHE A 8 -15.27 4.87 7.82
N GLU A 9 -15.50 5.44 6.64
CA GLU A 9 -15.74 6.89 6.51
C GLU A 9 -17.07 7.35 7.14
N ALA A 10 -18.07 6.48 7.19
CA ALA A 10 -19.39 6.83 7.72
C ALA A 10 -19.50 6.79 9.25
N THR A 11 -18.54 6.16 9.94
CA THR A 11 -18.64 5.91 11.40
C THR A 11 -17.79 6.86 12.26
N GLY A 12 -17.00 7.74 11.66
CA GLY A 12 -16.04 8.58 12.38
C GLY A 12 -14.85 7.80 12.97
N HIS A 13 -14.75 6.50 12.67
CA HIS A 13 -13.65 5.65 13.10
C HIS A 13 -12.46 5.78 12.16
N THR A 14 -11.24 5.85 12.71
CA THR A 14 -10.00 5.84 11.93
C THR A 14 -9.70 4.41 11.49
N SER A 15 -9.68 4.16 10.18
CA SER A 15 -9.23 2.89 9.62
C SER A 15 -7.75 2.91 9.29
N ILE A 16 -7.02 1.86 9.65
CA ILE A 16 -5.57 1.80 9.56
C ILE A 16 -5.11 0.57 8.78
N ILE A 17 -4.40 0.80 7.68
CA ILE A 17 -3.56 -0.20 7.01
C ILE A 17 -2.12 0.03 7.47
N CYS A 18 -1.45 -0.95 8.07
CA CYS A 18 -0.03 -0.83 8.44
C CYS A 18 0.87 -1.53 7.42
N ASP A 19 1.87 -0.80 6.90
CA ASP A 19 2.88 -1.37 5.99
C ASP A 19 3.76 -2.40 6.71
N PHE A 20 3.94 -3.54 6.07
CA PHE A 20 4.78 -4.63 6.54
C PHE A 20 5.78 -5.06 5.47
N SER A 21 7.06 -4.95 5.78
CA SER A 21 8.14 -5.35 4.88
C SER A 21 8.46 -6.83 5.06
N PRO A 22 8.30 -7.67 4.03
CA PRO A 22 8.73 -9.06 4.10
C PRO A 22 10.21 -9.18 4.45
N PRO A 23 10.63 -10.15 5.27
CA PRO A 23 12.03 -10.36 5.61
C PRO A 23 12.82 -10.97 4.44
N ARG A 24 14.13 -10.87 4.51
CA ARG A 24 15.07 -11.64 3.67
C ARG A 24 15.33 -13.03 4.27
N SER A 25 14.27 -13.73 4.63
CA SER A 25 14.32 -14.98 5.37
C SER A 25 13.08 -15.82 5.09
N GLY A 26 13.20 -17.13 5.16
CA GLY A 26 12.09 -18.09 5.20
C GLY A 26 11.64 -18.46 6.62
N ASP A 27 12.10 -17.73 7.66
CA ASP A 27 11.74 -18.02 9.05
C ASP A 27 10.24 -17.75 9.30
N PRO A 28 9.45 -18.75 9.70
CA PRO A 28 8.03 -18.58 10.00
C PRO A 28 7.76 -17.70 11.23
N GLY A 29 8.73 -17.50 12.11
CA GLY A 29 8.63 -16.66 13.31
C GLY A 29 8.35 -15.19 13.01
N ILE A 30 8.60 -14.74 11.77
CA ILE A 30 8.35 -13.35 11.33
C ILE A 30 6.87 -12.93 11.48
N VAL A 31 5.94 -13.86 11.38
CA VAL A 31 4.49 -13.60 11.53
C VAL A 31 4.16 -12.92 12.86
N LYS A 32 4.94 -13.22 13.92
CA LYS A 32 4.76 -12.57 15.24
C LYS A 32 4.97 -11.05 15.19
N GLN A 33 5.82 -10.56 14.28
CA GLN A 33 6.07 -9.12 14.14
C GLN A 33 4.86 -8.38 13.54
N ALA A 34 4.01 -9.07 12.80
CA ALA A 34 2.78 -8.53 12.21
C ALA A 34 1.62 -8.39 13.23
N GLN A 35 1.83 -8.77 14.51
CA GLN A 35 0.86 -8.54 15.58
C GLN A 35 0.88 -7.05 15.98
N ILE A 36 0.23 -6.25 15.13
CA ILE A 36 0.10 -4.79 15.23
C ILE A 36 -1.40 -4.47 15.34
N ARG A 37 -1.78 -3.46 16.12
CA ARG A 37 -3.19 -3.03 16.29
C ARG A 37 -3.63 -2.15 15.12
N ALA A 38 -3.53 -2.67 13.90
CA ALA A 38 -4.09 -2.09 12.69
C ALA A 38 -5.22 -2.99 12.18
N ASP A 39 -6.14 -2.44 11.40
CA ASP A 39 -7.25 -3.18 10.80
C ASP A 39 -6.73 -4.13 9.73
N PHE A 40 -5.76 -3.68 8.94
CA PHE A 40 -5.12 -4.48 7.90
C PHE A 40 -3.59 -4.39 7.98
N ILE A 41 -2.92 -5.50 7.63
CA ILE A 41 -1.48 -5.55 7.43
C ILE A 41 -1.17 -5.60 5.93
N SER A 42 -0.54 -4.57 5.39
CA SER A 42 -0.15 -4.50 3.98
C SER A 42 1.24 -5.07 3.77
N VAL A 43 1.33 -6.22 3.11
CA VAL A 43 2.60 -6.91 2.86
C VAL A 43 3.21 -6.39 1.56
N ALA A 44 4.32 -5.68 1.65
CA ALA A 44 5.02 -5.07 0.52
C ALA A 44 5.62 -6.13 -0.43
N TYR A 45 5.85 -5.74 -1.70
CA TYR A 45 6.45 -6.60 -2.72
C TYR A 45 7.93 -6.27 -2.92
N ASN A 46 8.82 -7.16 -2.52
CA ASN A 46 10.29 -7.07 -2.73
C ASN A 46 10.88 -5.65 -2.56
N PRO A 47 10.59 -4.94 -1.43
CA PRO A 47 11.07 -3.58 -1.24
C PRO A 47 12.60 -3.51 -1.33
N GLY A 48 13.10 -2.44 -1.96
CA GLY A 48 14.51 -2.24 -2.20
C GLY A 48 15.10 -3.19 -3.26
N ARG A 49 14.28 -3.80 -4.11
CA ARG A 49 14.68 -4.75 -5.17
C ARG A 49 15.47 -5.95 -4.64
N ALA A 50 15.22 -6.33 -3.40
CA ALA A 50 15.90 -7.44 -2.73
C ALA A 50 15.01 -8.67 -2.70
N VAL A 51 15.61 -9.86 -2.76
CA VAL A 51 14.90 -11.12 -2.54
C VAL A 51 14.35 -11.14 -1.12
N ARG A 52 13.04 -11.35 -1.02
CA ARG A 52 12.31 -11.39 0.25
C ARG A 52 11.26 -12.49 0.21
N THR A 53 10.71 -12.82 1.37
CA THR A 53 9.54 -13.70 1.43
C THR A 53 8.44 -13.16 0.51
N ASN A 54 7.87 -14.05 -0.31
CA ASN A 54 6.83 -13.70 -1.28
C ASN A 54 5.62 -13.06 -0.60
N SER A 55 5.14 -11.94 -1.17
CA SER A 55 4.09 -11.12 -0.55
C SER A 55 2.78 -11.89 -0.29
N PRO A 56 2.13 -12.56 -1.27
CA PRO A 56 0.91 -13.32 -0.99
C PRO A 56 1.13 -14.50 -0.02
N MET A 57 2.27 -15.20 -0.07
CA MET A 57 2.54 -16.29 0.86
C MET A 57 2.66 -15.81 2.30
N LEU A 58 3.35 -14.68 2.51
CA LEU A 58 3.47 -14.09 3.83
C LEU A 58 2.14 -13.49 4.31
N ALA A 59 1.39 -12.82 3.42
CA ALA A 59 0.06 -12.31 3.74
C ALA A 59 -0.88 -13.44 4.22
N ALA A 60 -0.86 -14.60 3.55
CA ALA A 60 -1.65 -15.76 3.98
C ALA A 60 -1.21 -16.31 5.34
N ALA A 61 0.10 -16.32 5.62
CA ALA A 61 0.61 -16.74 6.92
C ALA A 61 0.18 -15.78 8.04
N ILE A 62 0.22 -14.46 7.79
CA ILE A 62 -0.24 -13.43 8.72
C ILE A 62 -1.76 -13.55 8.92
N GLN A 63 -2.53 -13.75 7.85
CA GLN A 63 -3.99 -13.89 7.93
C GLN A 63 -4.40 -15.08 8.79
N ARG A 64 -3.71 -16.20 8.70
CA ARG A 64 -3.92 -17.37 9.58
C ARG A 64 -3.65 -17.08 11.06
N SER A 65 -2.89 -16.04 11.38
CA SER A 65 -2.67 -15.59 12.76
C SER A 65 -3.76 -14.62 13.26
N GLY A 66 -4.85 -14.45 12.50
CA GLY A 66 -6.02 -13.65 12.89
C GLY A 66 -5.95 -12.16 12.50
N LYS A 67 -5.12 -11.79 11.52
CA LYS A 67 -5.04 -10.42 10.99
C LYS A 67 -5.54 -10.35 9.56
N ASP A 68 -6.41 -9.38 9.25
CA ASP A 68 -6.75 -9.09 7.87
C ASP A 68 -5.53 -8.53 7.11
N THR A 69 -5.38 -8.96 5.87
CA THR A 69 -4.18 -8.62 5.09
C THR A 69 -4.49 -8.04 3.72
N VAL A 70 -3.54 -7.28 3.24
CA VAL A 70 -3.45 -6.81 1.86
C VAL A 70 -2.10 -7.22 1.31
N PHE A 71 -2.04 -7.93 0.20
CA PHE A 71 -0.76 -8.24 -0.43
C PHE A 71 -0.50 -7.32 -1.63
N THR A 72 0.76 -7.01 -1.86
CA THR A 72 1.16 -6.18 -3.01
C THR A 72 1.69 -7.04 -4.14
N LEU A 73 1.32 -6.70 -5.38
CA LEU A 73 1.89 -7.25 -6.61
C LEU A 73 2.53 -6.15 -7.44
N ALA A 74 3.72 -6.43 -7.98
CA ALA A 74 4.39 -5.54 -8.93
C ALA A 74 4.35 -6.12 -10.34
N THR A 75 4.13 -5.25 -11.35
CA THR A 75 4.11 -5.66 -12.76
C THR A 75 5.49 -5.97 -13.32
N ARG A 76 6.56 -5.56 -12.62
CA ARG A 76 7.95 -5.65 -13.09
C ARG A 76 8.44 -7.08 -13.31
N ASP A 77 8.09 -8.02 -12.42
CA ASP A 77 8.85 -9.27 -12.28
C ASP A 77 8.19 -10.50 -12.89
N MET A 78 6.92 -10.42 -13.32
CA MET A 78 6.15 -11.57 -13.76
C MET A 78 5.47 -11.34 -15.11
N ASN A 79 5.42 -12.39 -15.94
CA ASN A 79 4.58 -12.40 -17.14
C ASN A 79 3.10 -12.63 -16.78
N LYS A 80 2.21 -12.47 -17.77
CA LYS A 80 0.75 -12.61 -17.59
C LYS A 80 0.36 -13.94 -16.99
N LEU A 81 0.97 -15.04 -17.44
CA LEU A 81 0.67 -16.38 -16.95
C LEU A 81 1.06 -16.52 -15.46
N ALA A 82 2.28 -16.10 -15.11
CA ALA A 82 2.80 -16.25 -13.75
C ALA A 82 1.99 -15.42 -12.74
N VAL A 83 1.67 -14.16 -13.07
CA VAL A 83 0.92 -13.29 -12.14
C VAL A 83 -0.52 -13.76 -11.96
N GLN A 84 -1.20 -14.24 -13.02
CA GLN A 84 -2.56 -14.74 -12.88
C GLN A 84 -2.61 -16.08 -12.14
N SER A 85 -1.64 -16.97 -12.38
CA SER A 85 -1.48 -18.19 -11.58
C SER A 85 -1.24 -17.87 -10.09
N GLN A 86 -0.42 -16.87 -9.78
CA GLN A 86 -0.19 -16.42 -8.41
C GLN A 86 -1.47 -15.84 -7.76
N LEU A 87 -2.29 -15.12 -8.54
CA LEU A 87 -3.58 -14.60 -8.06
C LEU A 87 -4.55 -15.74 -7.74
N LEU A 88 -4.69 -16.76 -8.60
CA LEU A 88 -5.49 -17.93 -8.29
C LEU A 88 -5.01 -18.65 -7.01
N GLY A 89 -3.70 -18.79 -6.85
CA GLY A 89 -3.09 -19.32 -5.62
C GLY A 89 -3.40 -18.46 -4.40
N ALA A 90 -3.32 -17.14 -4.51
CA ALA A 90 -3.67 -16.20 -3.45
C ALA A 90 -5.15 -16.34 -3.02
N GLN A 91 -6.07 -16.44 -4.00
CA GLN A 91 -7.49 -16.70 -3.76
C GLN A 91 -7.70 -18.04 -3.03
N THR A 92 -7.00 -19.11 -3.44
CA THR A 92 -7.06 -20.42 -2.80
C THR A 92 -6.58 -20.37 -1.34
N LEU A 93 -5.66 -19.47 -1.02
CA LEU A 93 -5.19 -19.21 0.35
C LEU A 93 -6.14 -18.31 1.17
N GLY A 94 -7.26 -17.86 0.58
CA GLY A 94 -8.28 -17.02 1.22
C GLY A 94 -7.93 -15.53 1.24
N LEU A 95 -6.95 -15.08 0.46
CA LEU A 95 -6.61 -13.65 0.35
C LEU A 95 -7.64 -12.92 -0.49
N GLN A 96 -8.06 -11.74 -0.01
CA GLN A 96 -9.13 -10.95 -0.64
C GLN A 96 -8.70 -9.56 -1.12
N ASN A 97 -7.60 -9.00 -0.57
CA ASN A 97 -7.20 -7.63 -0.87
C ASN A 97 -5.83 -7.61 -1.55
N VAL A 98 -5.73 -6.95 -2.70
CA VAL A 98 -4.50 -6.82 -3.47
C VAL A 98 -4.22 -5.36 -3.83
N ILE A 99 -2.97 -4.90 -3.66
CA ILE A 99 -2.51 -3.62 -4.17
C ILE A 99 -1.62 -3.86 -5.39
N VAL A 100 -1.90 -3.15 -6.47
CA VAL A 100 -1.11 -3.20 -7.70
C VAL A 100 -0.17 -2.02 -7.76
N VAL A 101 1.13 -2.31 -7.97
CA VAL A 101 2.17 -1.31 -8.18
C VAL A 101 3.01 -1.64 -9.42
N GLN A 102 3.79 -0.68 -9.89
CA GLN A 102 4.73 -0.95 -10.99
C GLN A 102 5.96 -1.73 -10.51
N GLY A 103 6.44 -1.44 -9.31
CA GLY A 103 7.74 -1.85 -8.80
C GLY A 103 8.86 -0.91 -9.24
N ASP A 104 9.85 -0.71 -8.37
CA ASP A 104 11.00 0.15 -8.67
C ASP A 104 11.81 -0.40 -9.83
N PRO A 105 12.28 0.45 -10.78
CA PRO A 105 13.10 0.00 -11.90
C PRO A 105 14.43 -0.58 -11.38
N PHE A 106 14.91 -1.63 -12.03
CA PHE A 106 16.21 -2.20 -11.71
C PHE A 106 17.33 -1.21 -12.00
N GLY A 107 18.28 -1.06 -11.06
CA GLY A 107 19.47 -0.27 -11.22
C GLY A 107 20.45 -0.88 -12.24
N ARG A 108 21.49 -0.14 -12.59
CA ARG A 108 22.50 -0.58 -13.59
C ARG A 108 23.11 -1.95 -13.25
N LEU A 109 23.46 -2.18 -11.99
CA LEU A 109 24.04 -3.45 -11.53
C LEU A 109 23.03 -4.58 -11.49
N ASP A 110 21.77 -4.28 -11.12
CA ASP A 110 20.72 -5.31 -11.09
C ASP A 110 20.47 -5.86 -12.49
N ARG A 111 20.45 -4.99 -13.53
CA ARG A 111 20.17 -5.36 -14.93
C ARG A 111 21.17 -6.35 -15.55
N THR A 112 22.33 -6.54 -14.93
CA THR A 112 23.29 -7.57 -15.37
C THR A 112 22.92 -8.97 -14.86
N ARG A 113 21.96 -9.07 -13.92
CA ARG A 113 21.60 -10.30 -13.22
C ARG A 113 20.12 -10.68 -13.34
N VAL A 114 19.28 -9.70 -13.64
CA VAL A 114 17.82 -9.90 -13.70
C VAL A 114 17.23 -9.00 -14.79
N ALA A 115 16.20 -9.51 -15.49
CA ALA A 115 15.43 -8.76 -16.47
C ALA A 115 14.08 -8.34 -15.92
N SER A 116 13.61 -7.15 -16.29
CA SER A 116 12.23 -6.75 -16.09
C SER A 116 11.35 -7.41 -17.14
N VAL A 117 10.20 -7.94 -16.75
CA VAL A 117 9.22 -8.56 -17.65
C VAL A 117 8.24 -7.51 -18.15
N ASN A 118 7.53 -6.83 -17.24
CA ASN A 118 6.58 -5.74 -17.55
C ASN A 118 5.52 -6.09 -18.63
N ASP A 119 5.01 -7.32 -18.63
CA ASP A 119 3.93 -7.72 -19.55
C ASP A 119 2.61 -6.96 -19.28
N TYR A 120 2.46 -6.45 -18.08
CA TYR A 120 1.41 -5.52 -17.70
C TYR A 120 2.01 -4.17 -17.27
N GLN A 121 1.30 -3.09 -17.62
CA GLN A 121 1.36 -1.84 -16.87
C GLN A 121 0.39 -1.95 -15.67
N PRO A 122 0.56 -1.15 -14.60
CA PRO A 122 -0.31 -1.25 -13.42
C PRO A 122 -1.81 -1.21 -13.73
N THR A 123 -2.25 -0.30 -14.59
CA THR A 123 -3.66 -0.19 -15.01
C THR A 123 -4.12 -1.47 -15.74
N GLY A 124 -3.28 -2.03 -16.61
CA GLY A 124 -3.57 -3.29 -17.29
C GLY A 124 -3.65 -4.50 -16.35
N LEU A 125 -2.82 -4.54 -15.29
CA LEU A 125 -2.94 -5.60 -14.28
C LEU A 125 -4.22 -5.43 -13.43
N ILE A 126 -4.62 -4.20 -13.10
CA ILE A 126 -5.91 -3.93 -12.43
C ILE A 126 -7.06 -4.47 -13.28
N THR A 127 -7.08 -4.17 -14.61
CA THR A 127 -8.08 -4.71 -15.55
C THR A 127 -8.07 -6.24 -15.57
N ALA A 128 -6.88 -6.85 -15.63
CA ALA A 128 -6.76 -8.30 -15.65
C ALA A 128 -7.28 -8.97 -14.36
N ILE A 129 -7.07 -8.35 -13.19
CA ILE A 129 -7.65 -8.84 -11.93
C ILE A 129 -9.18 -8.68 -11.93
N ALA A 130 -9.70 -7.55 -12.44
CA ALA A 130 -11.13 -7.36 -12.59
C ALA A 130 -11.77 -8.40 -13.54
N GLN A 131 -11.06 -8.80 -14.61
CA GLN A 131 -11.49 -9.90 -15.50
C GLN A 131 -11.45 -11.25 -14.80
N LEU A 132 -10.43 -11.56 -13.98
CA LEU A 132 -10.41 -12.78 -13.15
C LEU A 132 -11.59 -12.79 -12.16
N ASN A 133 -11.98 -11.65 -11.62
CA ASN A 133 -13.18 -11.51 -10.78
C ASN A 133 -14.49 -11.75 -11.57
N GLN A 134 -14.45 -11.66 -12.89
CA GLN A 134 -15.55 -12.03 -13.80
C GLN A 134 -15.40 -13.46 -14.34
N GLY A 135 -14.36 -14.18 -13.92
CA GLY A 135 -14.11 -15.55 -14.35
C GLY A 135 -13.37 -15.70 -15.68
N MET A 136 -12.65 -14.67 -16.14
CA MET A 136 -11.94 -14.67 -17.42
C MET A 136 -10.43 -14.49 -17.26
N ASP A 137 -9.62 -15.33 -17.89
CA ASP A 137 -8.16 -15.24 -17.88
C ASP A 137 -7.62 -14.38 -19.05
N PHE A 138 -6.29 -14.21 -19.11
CA PHE A 138 -5.62 -13.38 -20.13
C PHE A 138 -5.68 -13.94 -21.57
N LYS A 139 -6.21 -15.14 -21.78
CA LYS A 139 -6.46 -15.78 -23.08
C LYS A 139 -7.94 -15.82 -23.42
N ASP A 140 -8.77 -15.07 -22.71
CA ASP A 140 -10.23 -15.11 -22.79
C ASP A 140 -10.80 -16.50 -22.42
N GLY A 141 -10.03 -17.29 -21.68
CA GLY A 141 -10.42 -18.60 -21.17
C GLY A 141 -11.31 -18.46 -19.94
N GLN A 142 -12.41 -19.23 -19.91
CA GLN A 142 -13.34 -19.24 -18.80
C GLN A 142 -12.78 -20.01 -17.60
N LEU A 143 -12.70 -19.39 -16.44
CA LEU A 143 -12.35 -20.04 -15.17
C LEU A 143 -13.53 -20.87 -14.66
N ARG A 144 -13.26 -21.96 -13.94
CA ARG A 144 -14.29 -22.78 -13.29
C ARG A 144 -15.04 -22.02 -12.17
N SER A 145 -14.34 -21.08 -11.55
CA SER A 145 -14.92 -20.12 -10.59
C SER A 145 -14.20 -18.80 -10.68
N PRO A 146 -14.91 -17.67 -10.61
CA PRO A 146 -14.29 -16.35 -10.58
C PRO A 146 -13.48 -16.15 -9.31
N THR A 147 -12.53 -15.22 -9.37
CA THR A 147 -11.91 -14.69 -8.15
C THR A 147 -12.78 -13.61 -7.52
N ASP A 148 -12.40 -13.14 -6.30
CA ASP A 148 -13.18 -12.13 -5.59
C ASP A 148 -12.24 -11.14 -4.87
N PHE A 149 -11.31 -10.53 -5.61
CA PHE A 149 -10.37 -9.56 -5.06
C PHE A 149 -10.96 -8.16 -4.96
N CYS A 150 -10.73 -7.52 -3.80
CA CYS A 150 -10.77 -6.09 -3.63
C CYS A 150 -9.44 -5.50 -4.13
N ILE A 151 -9.50 -4.66 -5.16
CA ILE A 151 -8.32 -4.20 -5.91
C ILE A 151 -7.93 -2.79 -5.46
N GLY A 152 -6.72 -2.62 -4.96
CA GLY A 152 -6.13 -1.34 -4.60
C GLY A 152 -5.08 -0.85 -5.59
N ALA A 153 -4.89 0.46 -5.62
CA ALA A 153 -3.84 1.09 -6.42
C ALA A 153 -3.12 2.19 -5.64
N SER A 154 -1.86 2.45 -5.99
CA SER A 154 -1.07 3.52 -5.37
C SER A 154 -1.25 4.86 -6.07
N VAL A 155 -1.12 5.95 -5.30
CA VAL A 155 -1.08 7.36 -5.75
C VAL A 155 0.16 8.01 -5.16
N ASP A 156 0.87 8.81 -5.95
CA ASP A 156 2.09 9.51 -5.54
C ASP A 156 1.99 10.99 -5.86
N LEU A 157 1.53 11.80 -4.90
CA LEU A 157 1.30 13.23 -5.09
C LEU A 157 2.57 14.04 -5.37
N ASP A 158 3.76 13.49 -5.08
CA ASP A 158 5.04 14.13 -5.39
C ASP A 158 5.36 14.13 -6.89
N ARG A 159 4.67 13.28 -7.67
CA ARG A 159 4.82 13.23 -9.15
C ARG A 159 4.02 14.30 -9.89
N GLY A 160 3.20 15.05 -9.17
CA GLY A 160 2.30 16.05 -9.71
C GLY A 160 0.83 15.70 -9.41
N ILE A 161 0.13 16.64 -8.79
CA ILE A 161 -1.25 16.43 -8.32
C ILE A 161 -2.19 16.13 -9.49
N GLU A 162 -2.02 16.89 -10.59
CA GLU A 162 -2.86 16.77 -11.78
C GLU A 162 -2.66 15.44 -12.50
N GLU A 163 -1.41 15.06 -12.74
CA GLU A 163 -1.03 13.82 -13.41
C GLU A 163 -1.47 12.59 -12.62
N GLU A 164 -1.29 12.63 -11.28
CA GLU A 164 -1.70 11.53 -10.42
C GLU A 164 -3.23 11.45 -10.27
N ALA A 165 -3.95 12.57 -10.31
CA ALA A 165 -5.41 12.57 -10.33
C ALA A 165 -5.95 11.90 -11.61
N GLN A 166 -5.42 12.27 -12.79
CA GLN A 166 -5.76 11.64 -14.06
C GLN A 166 -5.43 10.13 -14.06
N LEU A 167 -4.25 9.77 -13.52
CA LEU A 167 -3.84 8.37 -13.43
C LEU A 167 -4.74 7.57 -12.48
N ALA A 168 -5.13 8.17 -11.35
CA ALA A 168 -6.06 7.56 -10.39
C ALA A 168 -7.43 7.30 -11.02
N VAL A 169 -7.97 8.24 -11.80
CA VAL A 169 -9.22 8.03 -12.56
C VAL A 169 -9.09 6.83 -13.48
N ARG A 170 -8.00 6.71 -14.26
CA ARG A 170 -7.76 5.55 -15.12
C ARG A 170 -7.66 4.23 -14.33
N LYS A 171 -7.01 4.23 -13.16
CA LYS A 171 -6.92 3.06 -12.29
C LYS A 171 -8.29 2.63 -11.76
N VAL A 172 -9.14 3.60 -11.37
CA VAL A 172 -10.50 3.32 -10.91
C VAL A 172 -11.38 2.81 -12.04
N GLN A 173 -11.29 3.40 -13.23
CA GLN A 173 -11.99 2.91 -14.42
C GLN A 173 -11.56 1.49 -14.81
N ALA A 174 -10.30 1.13 -14.57
CA ALA A 174 -9.77 -0.22 -14.78
C ALA A 174 -10.26 -1.24 -13.74
N GLY A 175 -10.85 -0.81 -12.61
CA GLY A 175 -11.42 -1.67 -11.59
C GLY A 175 -10.83 -1.51 -10.19
N ALA A 176 -9.99 -0.50 -9.92
CA ALA A 176 -9.52 -0.23 -8.56
C ALA A 176 -10.67 0.23 -7.67
N GLN A 177 -10.76 -0.32 -6.46
CA GLN A 177 -11.82 -0.12 -5.50
C GLN A 177 -11.38 0.64 -4.24
N PHE A 178 -10.08 0.80 -4.04
CA PHE A 178 -9.49 1.70 -3.04
C PHE A 178 -8.14 2.21 -3.52
N LEU A 179 -7.67 3.31 -2.91
CA LEU A 179 -6.37 3.90 -3.19
C LEU A 179 -5.54 3.98 -1.91
N ILE A 180 -4.22 3.87 -2.05
CA ILE A 180 -3.25 4.23 -1.01
C ILE A 180 -2.33 5.32 -1.54
N THR A 181 -1.97 6.30 -0.72
CA THR A 181 -1.00 7.31 -1.15
C THR A 181 0.40 6.99 -0.64
N GLN A 182 1.41 7.56 -1.30
CA GLN A 182 2.73 7.73 -0.70
C GLN A 182 2.64 8.65 0.53
N PRO A 183 3.69 8.75 1.39
CA PRO A 183 3.65 9.63 2.56
C PRO A 183 3.25 11.05 2.21
N ILE A 184 2.35 11.64 2.99
CA ILE A 184 1.89 13.03 2.86
C ILE A 184 2.30 13.80 4.10
N PHE A 185 3.03 14.89 3.94
CA PHE A 185 3.43 15.79 5.04
C PHE A 185 2.61 17.09 5.07
N ASN A 186 1.92 17.42 3.98
CA ASN A 186 1.02 18.56 3.90
C ASN A 186 -0.39 18.10 3.47
N PRO A 187 -1.38 18.08 4.38
CA PRO A 187 -2.76 17.70 4.07
C PRO A 187 -3.46 18.58 3.00
N ASP A 188 -3.00 19.81 2.79
CA ASP A 188 -3.59 20.71 1.77
C ASP A 188 -3.47 20.15 0.35
N TYR A 189 -2.46 19.32 0.09
CA TYR A 189 -2.33 18.64 -1.20
C TYR A 189 -3.48 17.68 -1.48
N VAL A 190 -4.10 17.13 -0.43
CA VAL A 190 -5.23 16.22 -0.58
C VAL A 190 -6.48 16.96 -1.09
N ALA A 191 -6.74 18.17 -0.62
CA ALA A 191 -7.86 18.97 -1.11
C ALA A 191 -7.72 19.25 -2.62
N ARG A 192 -6.55 19.71 -3.05
CA ARG A 192 -6.22 19.95 -4.46
C ARG A 192 -6.31 18.68 -5.31
N TYR A 193 -5.83 17.56 -4.78
CA TYR A 193 -5.94 16.25 -5.44
C TYR A 193 -7.40 15.83 -5.62
N ARG A 194 -8.25 16.00 -4.59
CA ARG A 194 -9.67 15.65 -4.65
C ARG A 194 -10.42 16.52 -5.68
N GLU A 195 -10.10 17.81 -5.78
CA GLU A 195 -10.65 18.71 -6.79
C GLU A 195 -10.26 18.28 -8.21
N SER A 196 -8.97 18.04 -8.44
CA SER A 196 -8.45 17.57 -9.73
C SER A 196 -9.04 16.20 -10.10
N TYR A 197 -9.12 15.28 -9.14
CA TYR A 197 -9.76 13.97 -9.37
C TYR A 197 -11.23 14.13 -9.78
N ALA A 198 -12.00 14.97 -9.06
CA ALA A 198 -13.41 15.20 -9.36
C ALA A 198 -13.60 15.82 -10.75
N TYR A 199 -12.73 16.73 -11.14
CA TYR A 199 -12.74 17.34 -12.47
C TYR A 199 -12.55 16.27 -13.58
N HIS A 200 -11.53 15.40 -13.46
CA HIS A 200 -11.25 14.37 -14.47
C HIS A 200 -12.23 13.19 -14.45
N ALA A 201 -12.76 12.85 -13.28
CA ALA A 201 -13.77 11.79 -13.15
C ALA A 201 -15.18 12.24 -13.53
N GLY A 202 -15.42 13.54 -13.69
CA GLY A 202 -16.75 14.14 -13.88
C GLY A 202 -17.67 14.04 -12.66
N LYS A 203 -17.15 13.60 -11.53
CA LYS A 203 -17.86 13.47 -10.23
C LYS A 203 -16.87 13.34 -9.08
N ALA A 204 -17.30 13.66 -7.86
CA ALA A 204 -16.52 13.40 -6.67
C ALA A 204 -16.22 11.89 -6.52
N GLY A 205 -15.00 11.56 -6.10
CA GLY A 205 -14.63 10.18 -5.79
C GLY A 205 -15.32 9.71 -4.51
N THR A 206 -15.85 8.47 -4.53
CA THR A 206 -16.51 7.84 -3.38
C THR A 206 -15.75 6.63 -2.85
N LEU A 207 -14.63 6.27 -3.51
CA LEU A 207 -13.82 5.13 -3.08
C LEU A 207 -12.94 5.49 -1.88
N PRO A 208 -12.65 4.53 -0.98
CA PRO A 208 -11.74 4.76 0.14
C PRO A 208 -10.34 5.13 -0.35
N ILE A 209 -9.75 6.18 0.24
CA ILE A 209 -8.35 6.56 0.04
C ILE A 209 -7.65 6.49 1.38
N PHE A 210 -6.61 5.67 1.49
CA PHE A 210 -5.76 5.58 2.67
C PHE A 210 -4.55 6.48 2.51
N PHE A 211 -4.44 7.48 3.36
CA PHE A 211 -3.41 8.52 3.27
C PHE A 211 -2.14 8.08 3.97
N GLY A 212 -1.02 8.15 3.27
CA GLY A 212 0.29 7.75 3.77
C GLY A 212 0.76 8.63 4.93
N LEU A 213 0.89 8.06 6.11
CA LEU A 213 1.48 8.65 7.30
C LEU A 213 2.73 7.87 7.65
N GLN A 214 3.91 8.49 7.47
CA GLN A 214 5.19 7.86 7.78
C GLN A 214 5.70 8.29 9.15
N ILE A 215 6.03 7.31 9.98
CA ILE A 215 6.85 7.54 11.18
C ILE A 215 8.31 7.60 10.72
N LEU A 216 9.03 8.64 11.09
CA LEU A 216 10.41 8.87 10.71
C LEU A 216 11.39 8.34 11.78
N GLU A 217 12.63 8.10 11.39
CA GLU A 217 13.72 7.73 12.29
C GLU A 217 15.02 8.40 11.80
N ASN A 218 15.78 9.02 12.69
CA ASN A 218 16.94 9.85 12.34
C ASN A 218 17.95 9.15 11.42
N ASN A 219 18.22 7.86 11.68
CA ASN A 219 19.13 7.05 10.83
C ASN A 219 18.40 6.20 9.79
N GLY A 220 17.11 6.45 9.59
CA GLY A 220 16.25 5.73 8.65
C GLY A 220 16.38 6.21 7.21
N VAL A 221 15.55 5.64 6.34
CA VAL A 221 15.38 6.09 4.97
C VAL A 221 14.31 7.19 4.96
N LEU A 222 14.70 8.39 4.55
CA LEU A 222 13.80 9.51 4.34
C LEU A 222 13.51 9.65 2.85
N PHE A 223 12.24 9.81 2.49
CA PHE A 223 11.85 10.14 1.12
C PHE A 223 12.11 11.64 0.82
N ASN A 224 12.18 12.01 -0.46
CA ASN A 224 12.45 13.39 -0.86
C ASN A 224 11.34 14.36 -0.42
N SER A 225 10.11 13.87 -0.26
CA SER A 225 8.94 14.62 0.18
C SER A 225 8.97 15.08 1.64
N VAL A 226 9.90 14.57 2.46
CA VAL A 226 10.03 15.01 3.86
C VAL A 226 10.46 16.47 3.91
N PRO A 227 9.64 17.39 4.47
CA PRO A 227 9.98 18.80 4.58
C PRO A 227 11.27 19.03 5.37
N GLU A 228 12.02 20.07 4.99
CA GLU A 228 13.28 20.40 5.65
C GLU A 228 13.09 20.71 7.15
N SER A 229 12.01 21.40 7.51
CA SER A 229 11.67 21.66 8.93
C SER A 229 11.54 20.36 9.74
N VAL A 230 10.89 19.34 9.17
CA VAL A 230 10.72 18.02 9.80
C VAL A 230 12.06 17.28 9.92
N ARG A 231 12.94 17.43 8.92
CA ARG A 231 14.31 16.85 8.98
C ARG A 231 15.11 17.47 10.11
N LEU A 232 15.08 18.79 10.22
CA LEU A 232 15.80 19.54 11.29
C LEU A 232 15.29 19.17 12.70
N GLU A 233 13.97 19.01 12.86
CA GLU A 233 13.40 18.55 14.13
C GLU A 233 13.89 17.15 14.50
N LEU A 234 13.92 16.25 13.53
CA LEU A 234 14.39 14.87 13.71
C LEU A 234 15.89 14.83 14.05
N GLU A 235 16.70 15.64 13.37
CA GLU A 235 18.14 15.81 13.64
C GLU A 235 18.39 16.44 15.01
N GLY A 236 17.51 17.35 15.43
CA GLY A 236 17.50 17.95 16.77
C GLY A 236 17.08 17.00 17.90
N GLY A 237 16.80 15.73 17.56
CA GLY A 237 16.48 14.68 18.56
C GLY A 237 15.00 14.54 18.89
N ARG A 238 14.10 15.24 18.17
CA ARG A 238 12.66 15.03 18.33
C ARG A 238 12.27 13.61 17.91
N SER A 239 11.39 12.96 18.69
CA SER A 239 10.91 11.61 18.38
C SER A 239 10.12 11.59 17.06
N GLY A 240 10.45 10.66 16.19
CA GLY A 240 9.67 10.46 14.94
C GLY A 240 8.21 10.03 15.21
N VAL A 241 7.94 9.40 16.36
CA VAL A 241 6.58 9.09 16.80
C VAL A 241 5.83 10.38 17.16
N ASP A 242 6.46 11.33 17.85
CA ASP A 242 5.81 12.60 18.23
C ASP A 242 5.54 13.48 16.99
N ILE A 243 6.47 13.49 16.02
CA ILE A 243 6.26 14.15 14.72
C ILE A 243 5.06 13.51 13.97
N ALA A 244 4.98 12.18 13.99
CA ALA A 244 3.87 11.47 13.34
C ALA A 244 2.53 11.72 14.03
N LEU A 245 2.50 11.87 15.35
CA LEU A 245 1.29 12.21 16.11
C LEU A 245 0.80 13.62 15.78
N GLU A 246 1.69 14.59 15.65
CA GLU A 246 1.31 15.95 15.19
C GLU A 246 0.74 15.92 13.77
N LEU A 247 1.38 15.17 12.87
CA LEU A 247 0.87 15.00 11.51
C LEU A 247 -0.50 14.30 11.51
N TYR A 248 -0.69 13.31 12.38
CA TYR A 248 -1.99 12.63 12.55
C TYR A 248 -3.08 13.62 13.00
N GLN A 249 -2.79 14.53 13.93
CA GLN A 249 -3.73 15.57 14.32
C GLN A 249 -4.15 16.45 13.13
N LYS A 250 -3.19 16.89 12.30
CA LYS A 250 -3.47 17.62 11.06
C LYS A 250 -4.34 16.81 10.08
N PHE A 251 -4.14 15.48 10.00
CA PHE A 251 -4.99 14.60 9.21
C PHE A 251 -6.43 14.56 9.75
N GLN A 252 -6.60 14.48 11.08
CA GLN A 252 -7.94 14.50 11.70
C GLN A 252 -8.65 15.84 11.44
N GLU A 253 -7.96 16.97 11.58
CA GLU A 253 -8.50 18.32 11.25
C GLU A 253 -8.93 18.41 9.79
N ALA A 254 -8.18 17.80 8.87
CA ALA A 254 -8.49 17.71 7.44
C ALA A 254 -9.50 16.58 7.10
N ARG A 255 -10.04 15.88 8.08
CA ARG A 255 -10.97 14.72 7.94
C ARG A 255 -10.41 13.60 7.05
N LEU A 256 -9.12 13.31 7.21
CA LEU A 256 -8.43 12.19 6.54
C LEU A 256 -8.43 10.98 7.49
N ASN A 257 -9.54 10.25 7.56
CA ASN A 257 -9.76 9.20 8.56
C ASN A 257 -9.15 7.84 8.20
N ASN A 258 -8.83 7.59 6.93
CA ASN A 258 -8.21 6.35 6.50
C ASN A 258 -6.69 6.54 6.40
N ILE A 259 -5.93 5.79 7.18
CA ILE A 259 -4.47 5.96 7.33
C ILE A 259 -3.72 4.75 6.74
N TYR A 260 -2.79 5.01 5.84
CA TYR A 260 -1.75 4.05 5.48
C TYR A 260 -0.50 4.34 6.32
N LEU A 261 -0.38 3.65 7.45
CA LEU A 261 0.71 3.83 8.41
C LEU A 261 1.98 3.15 7.90
N ILE A 262 3.04 3.93 7.74
CA ILE A 262 4.35 3.45 7.29
C ILE A 262 5.33 3.53 8.47
N PRO A 263 5.70 2.40 9.09
CA PRO A 263 6.70 2.37 10.17
C PRO A 263 8.06 2.86 9.68
N PRO A 264 8.95 3.33 10.56
CA PRO A 264 10.28 3.79 10.18
C PRO A 264 11.01 2.75 9.33
N ILE A 265 11.57 3.20 8.20
CA ILE A 265 12.29 2.36 7.25
C ILE A 265 13.77 2.40 7.60
N LYS A 266 14.33 1.30 8.08
CA LYS A 266 15.75 1.17 8.36
C LYS A 266 16.56 0.94 7.08
N ARG A 267 17.82 1.28 7.10
CA ARG A 267 18.73 0.91 6.00
C ARG A 267 18.67 -0.61 5.76
N GLY A 268 18.53 -1.02 4.51
CA GLY A 268 18.27 -2.43 4.16
C GLY A 268 16.78 -2.81 4.08
N GLY A 269 15.86 -1.86 4.35
CA GLY A 269 14.43 -1.99 4.06
C GLY A 269 13.61 -2.73 5.12
N THR A 270 14.17 -3.03 6.29
CA THR A 270 13.40 -3.51 7.46
C THR A 270 12.62 -2.35 8.08
N ARG A 271 11.61 -2.68 8.89
CA ARG A 271 10.75 -1.69 9.57
C ARG A 271 11.00 -1.71 11.07
N ASN A 272 10.83 -0.55 11.71
CA ASN A 272 10.74 -0.44 13.16
C ASN A 272 9.26 -0.55 13.58
N TYR A 273 8.80 -1.78 13.88
CA TYR A 273 7.41 -2.01 14.27
C TYR A 273 7.09 -1.57 15.70
N ASP A 274 8.09 -1.40 16.56
CA ASP A 274 7.87 -0.90 17.93
C ASP A 274 7.42 0.56 17.90
N ALA A 275 8.00 1.39 17.03
CA ALA A 275 7.53 2.75 16.80
C ALA A 275 6.08 2.80 16.30
N ALA A 276 5.69 1.86 15.42
CA ALA A 276 4.30 1.76 14.97
C ALA A 276 3.35 1.35 16.12
N ARG A 277 3.76 0.38 16.96
CA ARG A 277 2.98 -0.03 18.14
C ARG A 277 2.83 1.13 19.14
N GLU A 278 3.89 1.88 19.37
CA GLU A 278 3.88 3.07 20.23
C GLU A 278 2.90 4.11 19.70
N PHE A 279 3.03 4.49 18.41
CA PHE A 279 2.11 5.43 17.75
C PHE A 279 0.64 4.99 17.90
N LEU A 280 0.34 3.74 17.53
CA LEU A 280 -1.01 3.20 17.60
C LEU A 280 -1.57 3.15 19.03
N SER A 281 -0.73 2.91 20.03
CA SER A 281 -1.14 2.92 21.44
C SER A 281 -1.55 4.31 21.93
N LYS A 282 -1.01 5.37 21.31
CA LYS A 282 -1.31 6.77 21.66
C LYS A 282 -2.60 7.25 20.97
N ILE A 283 -2.86 6.87 19.70
CA ILE A 283 -4.05 7.33 18.98
C ILE A 283 -5.34 6.54 19.30
N ILE A 284 -5.24 5.29 19.75
CA ILE A 284 -6.41 4.47 20.10
C ILE A 284 -6.95 4.81 21.53
N ARG A 285 -6.26 5.66 22.27
CA ARG A 285 -6.68 6.15 23.59
C ARG A 285 -7.42 7.48 23.55
N ILE A 286 -7.49 8.10 22.37
CA ILE A 286 -8.22 9.33 22.14
C ILE A 286 -9.59 8.99 21.55
#